data_d4defaa4bc34d1679c9966b7427f3b6a
#
_entry.id   d4defaa4bc34d1679c9966b7427f3b6a
#
_cell.length_a   1.000
_cell.length_b   1.000
_cell.length_c   1.000
_cell.angle_alpha   90.00
_cell.angle_beta   90.00
_cell.angle_gamma   90.00
#
_symmetry.space_group_name_H-M   'P 1'
#
loop_
_entity.id
_entity.type
_entity.pdbx_description
1 polymer ?
#
loop_
_entity_poly.entity_id
_entity_poly.type
_entity_poly.pdbx_seq_one_letter_code
_entity_poly.pdbx_strand_id
1 'polypeptide(L)'
;MTVGILALQGGFEAHEKALARLNVPAREVRTVDDLEGLDALIIPGGESTTMGLGVEREGLAGPLIDFARSGKPVLGTCAGMIMLDREHLGVLDIGVRRNAFGRQLASFEAELAFDGTPIHAVFIRAPWVEELGDGVEVLAEVDGHPVAVRQGNILAVAFHPELGSDLTLHEWLVDRVKAA
;
A
#
# COMPACT_ATOMS: atom_id res chain seq x y z
N MET A 1 -12.09 0.56 -16.01
CA MET A 1 -11.20 0.38 -14.84
C MET A 1 -11.03 1.72 -14.16
N THR A 2 -11.28 1.79 -12.84
CA THR A 2 -11.06 2.98 -12.00
C THR A 2 -10.37 2.53 -10.72
N VAL A 3 -9.25 3.16 -10.37
CA VAL A 3 -8.51 2.88 -9.14
C VAL A 3 -8.86 3.93 -8.10
N GLY A 4 -9.31 3.49 -6.92
CA GLY A 4 -9.50 4.36 -5.76
C GLY A 4 -8.17 4.65 -5.06
N ILE A 5 -8.02 5.84 -4.48
CA ILE A 5 -6.90 6.19 -3.62
C ILE A 5 -7.47 6.79 -2.35
N LEU A 6 -7.18 6.18 -1.20
CA LEU A 6 -7.62 6.72 0.09
C LEU A 6 -7.00 8.10 0.30
N ALA A 7 -7.83 9.13 0.39
CA ALA A 7 -7.43 10.55 0.35
C ALA A 7 -7.79 11.30 1.62
N LEU A 8 -7.65 10.64 2.78
CA LEU A 8 -7.88 11.24 4.10
C LEU A 8 -6.64 11.96 4.62
N GLN A 9 -5.45 11.45 4.26
CA GLN A 9 -4.15 11.97 4.68
C GLN A 9 -3.06 11.32 3.81
N GLY A 10 -1.94 12.01 3.58
CA GLY A 10 -0.74 11.43 2.96
C GLY A 10 -0.58 11.70 1.46
N GLY A 11 0.21 10.84 0.80
CA GLY A 11 0.69 11.05 -0.57
C GLY A 11 -0.25 10.63 -1.70
N PHE A 12 -1.56 10.80 -1.56
CA PHE A 12 -2.53 10.35 -2.56
C PHE A 12 -2.38 11.02 -3.93
N GLU A 13 -2.04 12.32 -3.98
CA GLU A 13 -1.81 13.04 -5.25
C GLU A 13 -0.64 12.48 -6.07
N ALA A 14 0.40 11.97 -5.41
CA ALA A 14 1.54 11.36 -6.09
C ALA A 14 1.16 10.03 -6.74
N HIS A 15 0.30 9.23 -6.10
CA HIS A 15 -0.27 8.03 -6.69
C HIS A 15 -1.20 8.35 -7.88
N GLU A 16 -1.99 9.44 -7.80
CA GLU A 16 -2.79 9.90 -8.96
C GLU A 16 -1.93 10.21 -10.17
N LYS A 17 -0.80 10.91 -9.95
CA LYS A 17 0.16 11.22 -11.03
C LYS A 17 0.79 9.96 -11.61
N ALA A 18 1.09 8.95 -10.78
CA ALA A 18 1.62 7.67 -11.24
C ALA A 18 0.59 6.92 -12.10
N LEU A 19 -0.67 6.85 -11.67
CA LEU A 19 -1.76 6.24 -12.44
C LEU A 19 -2.06 7.00 -13.75
N ALA A 20 -1.98 8.33 -13.74
CA ALA A 20 -2.15 9.15 -14.93
C ALA A 20 -1.09 8.84 -16.01
N ARG A 21 0.16 8.55 -15.61
CA ARG A 21 1.22 8.10 -16.53
C ARG A 21 0.92 6.74 -17.17
N LEU A 22 0.12 5.91 -16.52
CA LEU A 22 -0.38 4.64 -17.06
C LEU A 22 -1.72 4.79 -17.82
N ASN A 23 -2.23 6.00 -17.96
CA ASN A 23 -3.55 6.31 -18.54
C ASN A 23 -4.70 5.58 -17.80
N VAL A 24 -4.57 5.43 -16.47
CA VAL A 24 -5.59 4.80 -15.62
C VAL A 24 -6.32 5.87 -14.81
N PRO A 25 -7.66 5.96 -14.92
CA PRO A 25 -8.46 6.84 -14.09
C PRO A 25 -8.31 6.57 -12.60
N ALA A 26 -8.07 7.61 -11.83
CA ALA A 26 -8.03 7.58 -10.37
C ALA A 26 -9.25 8.31 -9.79
N ARG A 27 -9.66 7.87 -8.58
CA ARG A 27 -10.68 8.53 -7.78
C ARG A 27 -10.20 8.65 -6.33
N GLU A 28 -10.25 9.85 -5.77
CA GLU A 28 -10.05 10.04 -4.35
C GLU A 28 -11.18 9.38 -3.55
N VAL A 29 -10.81 8.60 -2.53
CA VAL A 29 -11.75 7.96 -1.59
C VAL A 29 -11.69 8.71 -0.27
N ARG A 30 -12.76 9.41 0.07
CA ARG A 30 -12.93 10.17 1.32
C ARG A 30 -14.15 9.73 2.10
N THR A 31 -15.14 9.14 1.43
CA THR A 31 -16.39 8.65 1.99
C THR A 31 -16.67 7.23 1.53
N VAL A 32 -17.66 6.59 2.15
CA VAL A 32 -18.08 5.23 1.79
C VAL A 32 -18.57 5.16 0.34
N ASP A 33 -19.29 6.16 -0.12
CA ASP A 33 -19.86 6.21 -1.48
C ASP A 33 -18.78 6.25 -2.56
N ASP A 34 -17.59 6.79 -2.24
CA ASP A 34 -16.46 6.84 -3.18
C ASP A 34 -15.89 5.47 -3.52
N LEU A 35 -16.15 4.44 -2.70
CA LEU A 35 -15.72 3.06 -2.96
C LEU A 35 -16.57 2.35 -4.03
N GLU A 36 -17.76 2.90 -4.35
CA GLU A 36 -18.66 2.27 -5.30
C GLU A 36 -18.07 2.24 -6.72
N GLY A 37 -18.10 1.07 -7.36
CA GLY A 37 -17.65 0.89 -8.74
C GLY A 37 -16.14 0.95 -8.94
N LEU A 38 -15.33 0.94 -7.87
CA LEU A 38 -13.87 0.82 -7.99
C LEU A 38 -13.45 -0.61 -8.35
N ASP A 39 -12.39 -0.71 -9.14
CA ASP A 39 -11.78 -1.98 -9.57
C ASP A 39 -10.57 -2.35 -8.71
N ALA A 40 -9.87 -1.37 -8.14
CA ALA A 40 -8.74 -1.53 -7.24
C ALA A 40 -8.64 -0.37 -6.25
N LEU A 41 -7.82 -0.52 -5.21
CA LEU A 41 -7.62 0.49 -4.17
C LEU A 41 -6.15 0.67 -3.83
N ILE A 42 -5.73 1.92 -3.64
CA ILE A 42 -4.43 2.29 -3.06
C ILE A 42 -4.67 2.92 -1.68
N ILE A 43 -3.97 2.42 -0.66
CA ILE A 43 -3.85 3.06 0.66
C ILE A 43 -2.46 3.67 0.74
N PRO A 44 -2.33 5.01 0.63
CA PRO A 44 -1.05 5.67 0.43
C PRO A 44 -0.22 5.74 1.71
N GLY A 45 1.04 6.16 1.57
CA GLY A 45 1.88 6.58 2.67
C GLY A 45 1.38 7.87 3.31
N GLY A 46 1.81 8.10 4.54
CA GLY A 46 1.44 9.25 5.34
C GLY A 46 1.67 8.98 6.83
N GLU A 47 0.85 9.55 7.70
CA GLU A 47 0.88 9.29 9.13
C GLU A 47 -0.27 8.34 9.50
N SER A 48 0.08 7.10 9.90
CA SER A 48 -0.90 6.02 10.07
C SER A 48 -1.92 6.28 11.18
N THR A 49 -1.53 6.95 12.27
CA THR A 49 -2.47 7.30 13.36
C THR A 49 -3.53 8.28 12.87
N THR A 50 -3.13 9.34 12.18
CA THR A 50 -4.05 10.33 11.60
C THR A 50 -4.94 9.70 10.54
N MET A 51 -4.39 8.82 9.71
CA MET A 51 -5.16 8.09 8.71
C MET A 51 -6.20 7.17 9.37
N GLY A 52 -5.82 6.43 10.42
CA GLY A 52 -6.73 5.57 11.18
C GLY A 52 -7.88 6.35 11.82
N LEU A 53 -7.59 7.50 12.45
CA LEU A 53 -8.63 8.38 13.00
C LEU A 53 -9.58 8.90 11.90
N GLY A 54 -9.07 9.21 10.72
CA GLY A 54 -9.88 9.60 9.57
C GLY A 54 -10.78 8.46 9.09
N VAL A 55 -10.25 7.24 9.00
CA VAL A 55 -11.00 6.03 8.62
C VAL A 55 -12.16 5.77 9.61
N GLU A 56 -11.90 5.91 10.91
CA GLU A 56 -12.94 5.77 11.94
C GLU A 56 -14.01 6.86 11.82
N ARG A 57 -13.58 8.12 11.72
CA ARG A 57 -14.48 9.27 11.63
C ARG A 57 -15.42 9.21 10.44
N GLU A 58 -14.94 8.77 9.28
CA GLU A 58 -15.72 8.67 8.05
C GLU A 58 -16.47 7.33 7.94
N GLY A 59 -16.35 6.43 8.93
CA GLY A 59 -17.01 5.12 8.91
C GLY A 59 -16.48 4.16 7.84
N LEU A 60 -15.23 4.36 7.39
CA LEU A 60 -14.63 3.63 6.28
C LEU A 60 -14.04 2.25 6.67
N ALA A 61 -13.83 1.95 7.95
CA ALA A 61 -13.14 0.74 8.36
C ALA A 61 -13.81 -0.54 7.81
N GLY A 62 -15.09 -0.74 8.06
CA GLY A 62 -15.86 -1.88 7.53
C GLY A 62 -15.85 -1.95 6.00
N PRO A 63 -16.24 -0.88 5.28
CA PRO A 63 -16.21 -0.84 3.82
C PRO A 63 -14.83 -1.12 3.19
N LEU A 64 -13.73 -0.65 3.78
CA LEU A 64 -12.38 -0.96 3.31
C LEU A 64 -12.01 -2.43 3.51
N ILE A 65 -12.41 -3.01 4.66
CA ILE A 65 -12.24 -4.45 4.92
C ILE A 65 -13.03 -5.28 3.91
N ASP A 66 -14.29 -4.93 3.65
CA ASP A 66 -15.14 -5.61 2.68
C ASP A 66 -14.58 -5.50 1.27
N PHE A 67 -14.06 -4.32 0.90
CA PHE A 67 -13.38 -4.12 -0.38
C PHE A 67 -12.17 -5.05 -0.53
N ALA A 68 -11.28 -5.10 0.45
CA ALA A 68 -10.10 -5.96 0.42
C ALA A 68 -10.47 -7.46 0.35
N ARG A 69 -11.51 -7.87 1.09
CA ARG A 69 -12.00 -9.25 1.12
C ARG A 69 -12.79 -9.65 -0.13
N SER A 70 -13.25 -8.71 -0.92
CA SER A 70 -13.94 -8.98 -2.19
C SER A 70 -13.03 -9.60 -3.26
N GLY A 71 -11.72 -9.67 -3.01
CA GLY A 71 -10.72 -10.17 -3.95
C GLY A 71 -10.22 -9.13 -4.95
N LYS A 72 -10.71 -7.90 -4.88
CA LYS A 72 -10.18 -6.80 -5.70
C LYS A 72 -8.76 -6.43 -5.26
N PRO A 73 -7.89 -6.02 -6.19
CA PRO A 73 -6.52 -5.66 -5.87
C PRO A 73 -6.41 -4.47 -4.93
N VAL A 74 -5.53 -4.59 -3.93
CA VAL A 74 -5.20 -3.52 -2.98
C VAL A 74 -3.69 -3.34 -2.90
N LEU A 75 -3.23 -2.10 -2.96
CA LEU A 75 -1.84 -1.71 -2.73
C LEU A 75 -1.75 -0.80 -1.51
N GLY A 76 -1.01 -1.21 -0.48
CA GLY A 76 -0.67 -0.37 0.66
C GLY A 76 0.79 0.07 0.61
N THR A 77 1.07 1.37 0.74
CA THR A 77 2.44 1.89 0.72
C THR A 77 2.77 2.60 2.03
N CYS A 78 3.92 2.32 2.63
CA CYS A 78 4.41 2.90 3.89
C CYS A 78 3.34 2.81 5.00
N ALA A 79 2.69 3.92 5.36
CA ALA A 79 1.56 3.92 6.30
C ALA A 79 0.40 3.03 5.85
N GLY A 80 0.20 2.86 4.54
CA GLY A 80 -0.78 1.94 3.99
C GLY A 80 -0.50 0.47 4.32
N MET A 81 0.78 0.06 4.38
CA MET A 81 1.16 -1.27 4.90
C MET A 81 0.72 -1.43 6.36
N ILE A 82 0.94 -0.41 7.20
CA ILE A 82 0.52 -0.40 8.60
C ILE A 82 -1.00 -0.53 8.70
N MET A 83 -1.74 0.23 7.89
CA MET A 83 -3.21 0.19 7.90
C MET A 83 -3.79 -1.19 7.54
N LEU A 84 -3.09 -1.99 6.75
CA LEU A 84 -3.54 -3.31 6.32
C LEU A 84 -3.26 -4.43 7.34
N ASP A 85 -2.36 -4.21 8.31
CA ASP A 85 -1.87 -5.21 9.25
C ASP A 85 -2.96 -5.72 10.22
N ARG A 86 -2.56 -6.71 11.05
CA ARG A 86 -3.45 -7.36 12.04
C ARG A 86 -4.07 -6.41 13.04
N GLU A 87 -3.36 -5.35 13.42
CA GLU A 87 -3.77 -4.42 14.49
C GLU A 87 -4.72 -3.32 14.00
N HIS A 88 -4.78 -3.08 12.67
CA HIS A 88 -5.59 -2.05 12.06
C HIS A 88 -6.79 -2.64 11.29
N LEU A 89 -6.74 -2.70 9.95
CA LEU A 89 -7.84 -3.27 9.16
C LEU A 89 -7.89 -4.80 9.22
N GLY A 90 -6.79 -5.47 9.57
CA GLY A 90 -6.73 -6.91 9.76
C GLY A 90 -7.02 -7.72 8.49
N VAL A 91 -6.66 -7.19 7.32
CA VAL A 91 -6.87 -7.84 6.02
C VAL A 91 -5.62 -8.50 5.46
N LEU A 92 -4.46 -8.18 6.01
CA LEU A 92 -3.16 -8.78 5.69
C LEU A 92 -2.57 -9.38 6.97
N ASP A 93 -2.21 -10.66 6.94
CA ASP A 93 -1.76 -11.41 8.13
C ASP A 93 -0.30 -11.14 8.47
N ILE A 94 0.02 -9.89 8.81
CA ILE A 94 1.35 -9.43 9.20
C ILE A 94 1.31 -8.61 10.49
N GLY A 95 2.43 -8.61 11.22
CA GLY A 95 2.72 -7.64 12.27
C GLY A 95 3.77 -6.66 11.78
N VAL A 96 3.52 -5.37 11.89
CA VAL A 96 4.37 -4.30 11.33
C VAL A 96 5.03 -3.50 12.44
N ARG A 97 6.35 -3.29 12.32
CA ARG A 97 7.10 -2.36 13.18
C ARG A 97 7.22 -1.01 12.50
N ARG A 98 6.72 0.04 13.17
CA ARG A 98 6.79 1.42 12.68
C ARG A 98 8.19 2.02 12.88
N ASN A 99 8.61 2.94 12.00
CA ASN A 99 9.90 3.64 12.06
C ASN A 99 11.08 2.66 12.33
N ALA A 100 11.08 1.55 11.61
CA ALA A 100 11.88 0.39 11.95
C ALA A 100 13.37 0.56 11.67
N PHE A 101 13.77 1.42 10.71
CA PHE A 101 15.17 1.66 10.34
C PHE A 101 15.90 2.65 11.26
N GLY A 102 15.23 3.14 12.31
CA GLY A 102 15.85 4.02 13.30
C GLY A 102 16.03 5.47 12.83
N ARG A 103 16.51 6.32 13.76
CA ARG A 103 16.63 7.78 13.50
C ARG A 103 17.74 8.15 12.54
N GLN A 104 18.82 7.35 12.45
CA GLN A 104 19.96 7.65 11.60
C GLN A 104 19.71 7.34 10.12
N LEU A 105 18.77 6.42 9.83
CA LEU A 105 18.34 6.04 8.48
C LEU A 105 16.89 6.43 8.23
N ALA A 106 16.51 7.64 8.61
CA ALA A 106 15.14 8.12 8.46
C ALA A 106 14.66 8.16 7.00
N SER A 107 15.58 8.35 6.05
CA SER A 107 15.31 8.32 4.62
C SER A 107 16.51 7.75 3.88
N PHE A 108 16.26 6.83 2.94
CA PHE A 108 17.28 6.26 2.05
C PHE A 108 16.62 5.71 0.79
N GLU A 109 17.45 5.44 -0.21
CA GLU A 109 17.05 4.81 -1.46
C GLU A 109 17.80 3.50 -1.64
N ALA A 110 17.17 2.51 -2.24
CA ALA A 110 17.76 1.20 -2.50
C ALA A 110 17.24 0.59 -3.80
N GLU A 111 18.13 -0.12 -4.48
CA GLU A 111 17.73 -1.05 -5.54
C GLU A 111 17.35 -2.38 -4.89
N LEU A 112 16.14 -2.86 -5.16
CA LEU A 112 15.61 -4.11 -4.61
C LEU A 112 15.26 -5.07 -5.73
N ALA A 113 15.36 -6.37 -5.45
CA ALA A 113 14.73 -7.39 -6.26
C ALA A 113 13.31 -7.61 -5.74
N PHE A 114 12.32 -7.07 -6.44
CA PHE A 114 10.90 -7.25 -6.15
C PHE A 114 10.38 -8.40 -7.03
N ASP A 115 10.05 -9.53 -6.42
CA ASP A 115 9.65 -10.75 -7.15
C ASP A 115 10.60 -11.07 -8.32
N GLY A 116 11.92 -10.91 -8.09
CA GLY A 116 12.97 -11.11 -9.08
C GLY A 116 13.19 -9.96 -10.07
N THR A 117 12.36 -8.93 -10.07
CA THR A 117 12.49 -7.74 -10.92
C THR A 117 13.20 -6.60 -10.19
N PRO A 118 14.25 -6.00 -10.74
CA PRO A 118 14.88 -4.84 -10.11
C PRO A 118 13.93 -3.65 -10.06
N ILE A 119 13.78 -3.04 -8.87
CA ILE A 119 13.02 -1.80 -8.67
C ILE A 119 13.83 -0.81 -7.85
N HIS A 120 13.57 0.47 -8.06
CA HIS A 120 14.11 1.56 -7.24
C HIS A 120 13.12 1.92 -6.13
N ALA A 121 13.54 1.79 -4.86
CA ALA A 121 12.69 2.00 -3.70
C ALA A 121 13.15 3.20 -2.86
N VAL A 122 12.23 4.10 -2.54
CA VAL A 122 12.44 5.28 -1.69
C VAL A 122 11.83 5.03 -0.33
N PHE A 123 12.64 5.01 0.71
CA PHE A 123 12.24 4.79 2.10
C PHE A 123 12.25 6.09 2.87
N ILE A 124 11.16 6.42 3.56
CA ILE A 124 11.02 7.59 4.43
C ILE A 124 10.36 7.15 5.73
N ARG A 125 11.14 7.13 6.82
CA ARG A 125 10.67 6.65 8.14
C ARG A 125 9.89 5.34 8.04
N ALA A 126 10.39 4.44 7.21
CA ALA A 126 9.68 3.27 6.77
C ALA A 126 9.44 2.24 7.88
N PRO A 127 8.33 1.51 7.82
CA PRO A 127 8.13 0.30 8.59
C PRO A 127 8.90 -0.88 8.00
N TRP A 128 8.92 -2.01 8.71
CA TRP A 128 9.15 -3.33 8.13
C TRP A 128 8.16 -4.34 8.72
N VAL A 129 8.07 -5.51 8.11
CA VAL A 129 7.29 -6.61 8.65
C VAL A 129 8.12 -7.36 9.69
N GLU A 130 7.59 -7.48 10.90
CA GLU A 130 8.22 -8.17 12.02
C GLU A 130 7.67 -9.58 12.20
N GLU A 131 6.39 -9.77 11.89
CA GLU A 131 5.70 -11.05 11.96
C GLU A 131 5.00 -11.36 10.63
N LEU A 132 5.22 -12.57 10.12
CA LEU A 132 4.58 -13.09 8.92
C LEU A 132 3.58 -14.18 9.30
N GLY A 133 2.35 -14.05 8.83
CA GLY A 133 1.33 -15.08 8.93
C GLY A 133 1.41 -16.12 7.79
N ASP A 134 0.58 -17.15 7.92
CA ASP A 134 0.48 -18.20 6.92
C ASP A 134 -0.06 -17.66 5.59
N GLY A 135 0.58 -18.04 4.49
CA GLY A 135 0.18 -17.64 3.13
C GLY A 135 0.58 -16.21 2.75
N VAL A 136 1.41 -15.54 3.56
CA VAL A 136 2.04 -14.28 3.21
C VAL A 136 3.36 -14.55 2.47
N GLU A 137 3.48 -14.03 1.26
CA GLU A 137 4.68 -14.15 0.43
C GLU A 137 5.57 -12.92 0.63
N VAL A 138 6.88 -13.13 0.83
CA VAL A 138 7.87 -12.06 0.87
C VAL A 138 8.39 -11.81 -0.54
N LEU A 139 8.26 -10.57 -1.02
CA LEU A 139 8.65 -10.18 -2.38
C LEU A 139 9.93 -9.34 -2.42
N ALA A 140 10.30 -8.68 -1.32
CA ALA A 140 11.56 -7.98 -1.17
C ALA A 140 11.95 -7.83 0.31
N GLU A 141 13.25 -7.77 0.57
CA GLU A 141 13.82 -7.58 1.91
C GLU A 141 14.94 -6.53 1.89
N VAL A 142 15.13 -5.87 3.05
CA VAL A 142 16.28 -5.01 3.34
C VAL A 142 16.84 -5.44 4.69
N ASP A 143 18.14 -5.74 4.74
CA ASP A 143 18.84 -6.18 5.95
C ASP A 143 18.16 -7.38 6.66
N GLY A 144 17.57 -8.29 5.88
CA GLY A 144 16.87 -9.47 6.39
C GLY A 144 15.46 -9.19 6.93
N HIS A 145 14.92 -7.99 6.73
CA HIS A 145 13.55 -7.63 7.11
C HIS A 145 12.67 -7.50 5.86
N PRO A 146 11.49 -8.14 5.83
CA PRO A 146 10.56 -7.99 4.72
C PRO A 146 10.05 -6.55 4.61
N VAL A 147 10.17 -5.98 3.40
CA VAL A 147 9.72 -4.63 3.04
C VAL A 147 8.70 -4.62 1.91
N ALA A 148 8.45 -5.76 1.30
CA ALA A 148 7.37 -5.97 0.35
C ALA A 148 6.79 -7.37 0.56
N VAL A 149 5.48 -7.45 0.77
CA VAL A 149 4.76 -8.70 1.04
C VAL A 149 3.43 -8.73 0.30
N ARG A 150 2.97 -9.94 -0.02
CA ARG A 150 1.71 -10.18 -0.69
C ARG A 150 0.92 -11.29 -0.02
N GLN A 151 -0.39 -11.12 0.06
CA GLN A 151 -1.33 -12.19 0.40
C GLN A 151 -2.54 -12.10 -0.53
N GLY A 152 -2.69 -13.06 -1.43
CA GLY A 152 -3.71 -13.01 -2.47
C GLY A 152 -3.56 -11.79 -3.39
N ASN A 153 -4.58 -10.95 -3.45
CA ASN A 153 -4.60 -9.70 -4.22
C ASN A 153 -4.26 -8.45 -3.40
N ILE A 154 -3.73 -8.61 -2.18
CA ILE A 154 -3.26 -7.51 -1.35
C ILE A 154 -1.74 -7.48 -1.38
N LEU A 155 -1.17 -6.37 -1.85
CA LEU A 155 0.25 -6.07 -1.86
C LEU A 155 0.52 -4.93 -0.88
N ALA A 156 1.51 -5.09 0.00
CA ALA A 156 1.96 -4.05 0.90
C ALA A 156 3.48 -3.86 0.80
N VAL A 157 3.89 -2.61 0.68
CA VAL A 157 5.31 -2.22 0.60
C VAL A 157 5.63 -1.14 1.64
N ALA A 158 6.84 -1.21 2.20
CA ALA A 158 7.31 -0.26 3.22
C ALA A 158 7.79 1.07 2.64
N PHE A 159 8.03 1.12 1.34
CA PHE A 159 8.59 2.26 0.62
C PHE A 159 7.53 3.04 -0.18
N HIS A 160 7.97 4.08 -0.87
CA HIS A 160 7.15 5.03 -1.62
C HIS A 160 7.36 4.88 -3.13
N PRO A 161 6.64 3.96 -3.83
CA PRO A 161 6.77 3.79 -5.27
C PRO A 161 6.28 5.00 -6.06
N GLU A 162 5.46 5.85 -5.44
CA GLU A 162 4.91 7.06 -6.05
C GLU A 162 5.93 8.20 -6.17
N LEU A 163 7.06 8.15 -5.46
CA LEU A 163 8.07 9.22 -5.47
C LEU A 163 9.12 9.05 -6.56
N GLY A 164 9.15 7.90 -7.23
CA GLY A 164 10.11 7.61 -8.29
C GLY A 164 9.51 7.70 -9.71
N SER A 165 10.35 7.34 -10.67
CA SER A 165 9.93 7.13 -12.05
C SER A 165 9.47 5.69 -12.34
N ASP A 166 9.75 4.77 -11.42
CA ASP A 166 9.39 3.36 -11.50
C ASP A 166 7.88 3.18 -11.25
N LEU A 167 7.19 2.54 -12.17
CA LEU A 167 5.75 2.30 -12.10
C LEU A 167 5.40 0.84 -11.81
N THR A 168 6.37 -0.02 -11.58
CA THR A 168 6.20 -1.47 -11.44
C THR A 168 5.08 -1.86 -10.46
N LEU A 169 4.98 -1.16 -9.31
CA LEU A 169 3.94 -1.44 -8.30
C LEU A 169 2.54 -1.01 -8.76
N HIS A 170 2.46 0.12 -9.48
CA HIS A 170 1.20 0.59 -10.05
C HIS A 170 0.78 -0.28 -11.23
N GLU A 171 1.72 -0.72 -12.07
CA GLU A 171 1.49 -1.69 -13.15
C GLU A 171 1.01 -3.03 -12.59
N TRP A 172 1.63 -3.53 -11.51
CA TRP A 172 1.17 -4.73 -10.81
C TRP A 172 -0.31 -4.62 -10.42
N LEU A 173 -0.72 -3.50 -9.83
CA LEU A 173 -2.12 -3.28 -9.42
C LEU A 173 -3.06 -3.28 -10.63
N VAL A 174 -2.69 -2.60 -11.70
CA VAL A 174 -3.47 -2.48 -12.95
C VAL A 174 -3.60 -3.84 -13.64
N ASP A 175 -2.52 -4.61 -13.70
CA ASP A 175 -2.51 -5.92 -14.36
C ASP A 175 -3.33 -6.96 -13.58
N ARG A 176 -3.39 -6.86 -12.24
CA ARG A 176 -4.29 -7.68 -11.43
C ARG A 176 -5.76 -7.40 -11.71
N VAL A 177 -6.14 -6.15 -11.97
CA VAL A 177 -7.52 -5.82 -12.39
C VAL A 177 -7.84 -6.42 -13.76
N LYS A 178 -6.89 -6.39 -14.71
CA LYS A 178 -7.09 -6.95 -16.05
C LYS A 178 -7.17 -8.48 -16.06
N ALA A 179 -6.59 -9.13 -15.07
CA ALA A 179 -6.55 -10.60 -14.96
C ALA A 179 -7.75 -11.18 -14.20
N ALA A 180 -8.57 -10.35 -13.57
CA ALA A 180 -9.77 -10.74 -12.82
C ALA A 180 -10.99 -10.83 -13.74
#